data_7662ce9219bf9c34755ca0eeeceb6a72
#
_entry.id   7662ce9219bf9c34755ca0eeeceb6a72
#
_cell.length_a   1.000
_cell.length_b   1.000
_cell.length_c   1.000
_cell.angle_alpha   90.00
_cell.angle_beta   90.00
_cell.angle_gamma   90.00
#
_symmetry.space_group_name_H-M   'P 1'
#
loop_
_entity.id
_entity.type
_entity.pdbx_description
1 polymer ?
#
loop_
_entity_poly.entity_id
_entity_poly.type
_entity_poly.pdbx_seq_one_letter_code
_entity_poly.pdbx_strand_id
1 'polypeptide(L)'
;MNINFNGYMENAVTFIADAGVEKNMLVKVTANGTVVPCASGDVFCGVCVDVRDGYATVVTSGYVNMPANKAIAVGYQKLSASSANAVTSGTAGREYLVVESDSTSVGFIL
;
A
#
# COMPACT_ATOMS: atom_id res chain seq x y z
N MET A 1 17.49 17.29 10.74
CA MET A 1 16.33 16.85 11.55
C MET A 1 15.81 15.55 11.02
N ASN A 2 15.58 14.60 11.89
CA ASN A 2 15.02 13.31 11.51
C ASN A 2 13.53 13.30 11.81
N ILE A 3 12.73 12.95 10.81
CA ILE A 3 11.28 12.83 10.95
C ILE A 3 10.92 11.37 10.78
N ASN A 4 10.16 10.85 11.71
CA ASN A 4 9.71 9.47 11.68
C ASN A 4 8.18 9.44 11.61
N PHE A 5 7.67 8.86 10.53
CA PHE A 5 6.22 8.74 10.30
C PHE A 5 5.68 7.37 10.71
N ASN A 6 6.54 6.45 11.15
CA ASN A 6 6.11 5.10 11.51
C ASN A 6 5.10 5.16 12.66
N GLY A 7 3.99 4.48 12.48
CA GLY A 7 2.94 4.44 13.49
C GLY A 7 2.01 5.64 13.49
N TYR A 8 2.21 6.62 12.61
CA TYR A 8 1.35 7.80 12.58
C TYR A 8 -0.05 7.42 12.14
N MET A 9 -1.01 7.54 13.07
CA MET A 9 -2.42 7.27 12.85
C MET A 9 -2.69 5.95 12.10
N GLU A 10 -1.86 4.96 12.36
CA GLU A 10 -1.99 3.66 11.70
C GLU A 10 -3.25 2.95 12.18
N ASN A 11 -4.12 2.59 11.23
CA ASN A 11 -5.28 1.77 11.47
C ASN A 11 -5.18 0.51 10.62
N ALA A 12 -5.31 -0.63 11.26
CA ALA A 12 -5.26 -1.92 10.61
C ALA A 12 -6.60 -2.63 10.74
N VAL A 13 -7.02 -3.27 9.67
CA VAL A 13 -8.26 -4.05 9.63
C VAL A 13 -7.92 -5.46 9.22
N THR A 14 -8.58 -6.44 9.83
CA THR A 14 -8.37 -7.84 9.50
C THR A 14 -9.35 -8.25 8.40
N PHE A 15 -8.81 -8.81 7.33
CA PHE A 15 -9.57 -9.35 6.21
C PHE A 15 -9.29 -10.82 6.04
N ILE A 16 -10.16 -11.52 5.32
CA ILE A 16 -9.87 -12.86 4.85
C ILE A 16 -8.82 -12.75 3.74
N ALA A 17 -7.74 -13.50 3.86
CA ALA A 17 -6.68 -13.51 2.87
C ALA A 17 -6.95 -14.61 1.84
N ASP A 18 -7.02 -14.23 0.56
CA ASP A 18 -7.07 -15.20 -0.52
C ASP A 18 -5.67 -15.78 -0.76
N ALA A 19 -5.59 -16.82 -1.56
CA ALA A 19 -4.32 -17.45 -1.88
C ALA A 19 -3.35 -16.43 -2.50
N GLY A 20 -2.10 -16.46 -2.07
CA GLY A 20 -1.08 -15.57 -2.60
C GLY A 20 -0.87 -14.28 -1.83
N VAL A 21 -1.74 -13.95 -0.87
CA VAL A 21 -1.53 -12.76 -0.04
C VAL A 21 -0.39 -13.04 0.94
N GLU A 22 0.59 -12.16 0.94
CA GLU A 22 1.74 -12.26 1.81
C GLU A 22 2.04 -10.90 2.45
N LYS A 23 2.88 -10.93 3.46
CA LYS A 23 3.33 -9.74 4.16
C LYS A 23 4.01 -8.75 3.19
N ASN A 24 3.77 -7.47 3.39
CA ASN A 24 4.33 -6.37 2.59
C ASN A 24 3.80 -6.31 1.16
N MET A 25 2.59 -6.80 0.93
CA MET A 25 1.93 -6.70 -0.37
C MET A 25 0.85 -5.64 -0.36
N LEU A 26 0.70 -4.98 -1.49
CA LEU A 26 -0.46 -4.16 -1.78
C LEU A 26 -1.64 -5.08 -2.09
N VAL A 27 -2.77 -4.82 -1.48
CA VAL A 27 -3.95 -5.69 -1.61
C VAL A 27 -5.17 -4.87 -1.98
N LYS A 28 -6.14 -5.54 -2.59
CA LYS A 28 -7.44 -4.97 -2.93
C LYS A 28 -8.56 -5.90 -2.48
N VAL A 29 -9.74 -5.34 -2.27
CA VAL A 29 -10.92 -6.12 -1.88
C VAL A 29 -11.63 -6.61 -3.15
N THR A 30 -11.86 -7.92 -3.26
CA THR A 30 -12.52 -8.52 -4.42
C THR A 30 -13.83 -9.22 -4.07
N ALA A 31 -14.05 -9.53 -2.80
CA ALA A 31 -15.28 -10.15 -2.31
C ALA A 31 -15.51 -9.65 -0.88
N ASN A 32 -16.65 -10.00 -0.30
CA ASN A 32 -16.97 -9.55 1.06
C ASN A 32 -15.86 -9.93 2.04
N GLY A 33 -15.22 -8.92 2.62
CA GLY A 33 -14.20 -9.12 3.63
C GLY A 33 -12.94 -9.83 3.17
N THR A 34 -12.74 -9.98 1.86
CA THR A 34 -11.63 -10.77 1.29
C THR A 34 -10.72 -9.88 0.47
N VAL A 35 -9.41 -10.01 0.70
CA VAL A 35 -8.39 -9.29 -0.07
C VAL A 35 -7.57 -10.24 -0.90
N VAL A 36 -7.07 -9.73 -2.04
CA VAL A 36 -6.17 -10.44 -2.95
C VAL A 36 -4.99 -9.51 -3.26
N PRO A 37 -3.84 -10.07 -3.70
CA PRO A 37 -2.74 -9.23 -4.13
C PRO A 37 -3.13 -8.38 -5.33
N CYS A 38 -2.60 -7.14 -5.38
CA CYS A 38 -2.80 -6.28 -6.53
C CYS A 38 -1.95 -6.73 -7.71
N ALA A 39 -2.50 -6.54 -8.91
CA ALA A 39 -1.75 -6.64 -10.15
C ALA A 39 -1.39 -5.26 -10.67
N SER A 40 -0.60 -5.20 -11.74
CA SER A 40 -0.21 -3.92 -12.34
C SER A 40 -1.44 -3.09 -12.73
N GLY A 41 -1.46 -1.85 -12.31
CA GLY A 41 -2.56 -0.94 -12.59
C GLY A 41 -3.69 -0.95 -11.59
N ASP A 42 -3.70 -1.87 -10.63
CA ASP A 42 -4.78 -1.94 -9.63
C ASP A 42 -4.65 -0.86 -8.59
N VAL A 43 -5.79 -0.37 -8.12
CA VAL A 43 -5.85 0.55 -6.99
C VAL A 43 -5.91 -0.28 -5.71
N PHE A 44 -4.94 -0.07 -4.83
CA PHE A 44 -4.86 -0.83 -3.58
C PHE A 44 -5.69 -0.15 -2.48
N CYS A 45 -6.26 -0.97 -1.59
CA CYS A 45 -6.97 -0.45 -0.42
C CYS A 45 -6.04 -0.30 0.79
N GLY A 46 -4.90 -0.95 0.77
CA GLY A 46 -3.95 -0.89 1.86
C GLY A 46 -2.78 -1.81 1.64
N VAL A 47 -1.95 -1.94 2.66
CA VAL A 47 -0.75 -2.77 2.64
C VAL A 47 -0.90 -3.87 3.68
N CYS A 48 -0.71 -5.12 3.27
CA CYS A 48 -0.73 -6.25 4.19
C CYS A 48 0.53 -6.25 5.04
N VAL A 49 0.36 -6.27 6.36
CA VAL A 49 1.50 -6.27 7.29
C VAL A 49 1.68 -7.62 7.99
N ASP A 50 0.69 -8.48 7.94
CA ASP A 50 0.77 -9.81 8.53
C ASP A 50 -0.29 -10.73 7.93
N VAL A 51 0.04 -12.00 7.79
CA VAL A 51 -0.90 -13.04 7.35
C VAL A 51 -0.80 -14.19 8.32
N ARG A 52 -1.94 -14.61 8.88
CA ARG A 52 -1.97 -15.71 9.86
C ARG A 52 -3.30 -16.45 9.75
N ASP A 53 -3.21 -17.77 9.62
CA ASP A 53 -4.38 -18.65 9.63
C ASP A 53 -5.47 -18.27 8.62
N GLY A 54 -5.05 -17.80 7.42
CA GLY A 54 -5.99 -17.41 6.38
C GLY A 54 -6.55 -16.00 6.55
N TYR A 55 -6.02 -15.23 7.48
CA TYR A 55 -6.42 -13.84 7.70
C TYR A 55 -5.25 -12.90 7.45
N ALA A 56 -5.55 -11.76 6.85
CA ALA A 56 -4.56 -10.72 6.60
C ALA A 56 -4.87 -9.49 7.44
N THR A 57 -3.86 -8.95 8.09
CA THR A 57 -3.93 -7.65 8.73
C THR A 57 -3.46 -6.61 7.73
N VAL A 58 -4.34 -5.69 7.38
CA VAL A 58 -4.09 -4.69 6.33
C VAL A 58 -4.14 -3.30 6.94
N VAL A 59 -3.08 -2.54 6.75
CA VAL A 59 -3.05 -1.13 7.14
C VAL A 59 -3.83 -0.35 6.09
N THR A 60 -4.96 0.22 6.49
CA THR A 60 -5.85 0.97 5.58
C THR A 60 -5.75 2.48 5.79
N SER A 61 -5.04 2.92 6.83
CA SER A 61 -4.87 4.32 7.15
C SER A 61 -3.53 4.50 7.85
N GLY A 62 -2.90 5.66 7.68
CA GLY A 62 -1.63 5.97 8.29
C GLY A 62 -0.48 5.96 7.29
N TYR A 63 0.73 6.06 7.79
CA TYR A 63 1.91 6.13 6.96
C TYR A 63 2.38 4.74 6.53
N VAL A 64 2.70 4.59 5.25
CA VAL A 64 3.34 3.37 4.74
C VAL A 64 4.50 3.75 3.83
N ASN A 65 5.49 2.87 3.76
CA ASN A 65 6.64 3.00 2.87
C ASN A 65 6.70 1.74 2.01
N MET A 66 6.68 1.92 0.70
CA MET A 66 6.67 0.80 -0.24
C MET A 66 7.74 1.00 -1.31
N PRO A 67 8.29 -0.09 -1.86
CA PRO A 67 9.15 0.01 -3.03
C PRO A 67 8.43 0.69 -4.19
N ALA A 68 9.17 1.47 -4.96
CA ALA A 68 8.68 2.12 -6.16
C ALA A 68 9.68 1.89 -7.28
N ASN A 69 9.16 1.79 -8.51
CA ASN A 69 10.02 1.55 -9.68
C ASN A 69 10.58 2.83 -10.28
N LYS A 70 10.20 3.99 -9.74
CA LYS A 70 10.69 5.30 -10.16
C LYS A 70 10.46 6.30 -9.05
N ALA A 71 11.16 7.44 -9.12
CA ALA A 71 10.92 8.52 -8.18
C ALA A 71 9.52 9.11 -8.40
N ILE A 72 8.83 9.39 -7.30
CA ILE A 72 7.48 9.96 -7.30
C ILE A 72 7.56 11.31 -6.62
N ALA A 73 6.95 12.33 -7.20
CA ALA A 73 6.99 13.68 -6.62
C ALA A 73 6.30 13.71 -5.26
N VAL A 74 6.82 14.52 -4.36
CA VAL A 74 6.22 14.77 -3.05
C VAL A 74 4.95 15.59 -3.23
N GLY A 75 3.98 15.39 -2.35
CA GLY A 75 2.68 16.04 -2.42
C GLY A 75 1.59 15.05 -2.80
N TYR A 76 0.42 15.56 -3.17
CA TYR A 76 -0.69 14.69 -3.57
C TYR A 76 -0.44 14.12 -4.94
N GLN A 77 -0.37 12.81 -5.03
CA GLN A 77 -0.11 12.09 -6.26
C GLN A 77 -1.07 10.91 -6.38
N LYS A 78 -1.47 10.58 -7.59
CA LYS A 78 -2.27 9.38 -7.84
C LYS A 78 -1.35 8.18 -7.91
N LEU A 79 -1.57 7.24 -7.03
CA LEU A 79 -0.73 6.04 -6.90
C LEU A 79 -1.57 4.80 -7.19
N SER A 80 -0.94 3.84 -7.84
CA SER A 80 -1.50 2.53 -8.07
C SER A 80 -0.41 1.48 -7.94
N ALA A 81 -0.78 0.21 -7.97
CA ALA A 81 0.22 -0.86 -7.90
C ALA A 81 0.91 -0.99 -9.24
N SER A 82 2.24 -1.08 -9.24
CA SER A 82 2.98 -1.54 -10.41
C SER A 82 3.11 -3.06 -10.38
N SER A 83 3.05 -3.62 -9.19
CA SER A 83 2.99 -5.05 -8.91
C SER A 83 2.42 -5.23 -7.50
N ALA A 84 2.33 -6.45 -7.01
CA ALA A 84 1.88 -6.68 -5.63
C ALA A 84 2.80 -6.05 -4.59
N ASN A 85 4.05 -5.79 -4.93
CA ASN A 85 5.07 -5.35 -3.98
C ASN A 85 5.59 -3.94 -4.24
N ALA A 86 5.07 -3.22 -5.22
CA ALA A 86 5.58 -1.90 -5.57
C ALA A 86 4.48 -0.97 -6.04
N VAL A 87 4.70 0.33 -5.85
CA VAL A 87 3.76 1.37 -6.29
C VAL A 87 4.36 2.16 -7.45
N THR A 88 3.47 2.78 -8.21
CA THR A 88 3.84 3.70 -9.28
C THR A 88 2.84 4.85 -9.29
N SER A 89 3.24 5.97 -9.88
CA SER A 89 2.34 7.10 -10.09
C SER A 89 1.73 7.01 -11.49
N GLY A 90 0.53 7.55 -11.63
CA GLY A 90 -0.14 7.56 -12.92
C GLY A 90 -1.48 8.28 -12.82
N THR A 91 -2.22 8.29 -13.91
CA THR A 91 -3.50 8.99 -13.97
C THR A 91 -4.67 8.16 -13.47
N ALA A 92 -4.49 6.85 -13.34
CA ALA A 92 -5.57 5.91 -13.01
C ALA A 92 -5.61 5.51 -11.53
N GLY A 93 -4.69 6.01 -10.71
CA GLY A 93 -4.61 5.64 -9.31
C GLY A 93 -5.53 6.48 -8.42
N ARG A 94 -5.54 6.13 -7.14
CA ARG A 94 -6.15 6.92 -6.10
C ARG A 94 -5.15 7.95 -5.60
N GLU A 95 -5.62 9.12 -5.18
CA GLU A 95 -4.76 10.19 -4.69
C GLU A 95 -4.33 9.94 -3.24
N TYR A 96 -3.02 10.01 -3.00
CA TYR A 96 -2.42 9.89 -1.67
C TYR A 96 -1.43 11.02 -1.45
N LEU A 97 -1.17 11.35 -0.21
CA LEU A 97 -0.16 12.34 0.14
C LEU A 97 1.20 11.65 0.24
N VAL A 98 2.08 11.96 -0.70
CA VAL A 98 3.45 11.45 -0.69
C VAL A 98 4.30 12.39 0.14
N VAL A 99 4.89 11.87 1.22
CA VAL A 99 5.66 12.69 2.17
C VAL A 99 7.16 12.55 1.99
N GLU A 100 7.62 11.45 1.39
CA GLU A 100 9.04 11.28 1.05
C GLU A 100 9.16 10.31 -0.11
N SER A 101 10.22 10.45 -0.89
CA SER A 101 10.41 9.60 -2.06
C SER A 101 11.88 9.61 -2.48
N ASP A 102 12.35 8.47 -2.97
CA ASP A 102 13.62 8.38 -3.67
C ASP A 102 13.45 7.48 -4.91
N SER A 103 14.55 7.09 -5.55
CA SER A 103 14.47 6.33 -6.80
C SER A 103 13.97 4.89 -6.62
N THR A 104 13.94 4.39 -5.39
CA THR A 104 13.60 2.98 -5.11
C THR A 104 12.44 2.80 -4.15
N SER A 105 11.99 3.86 -3.47
CA SER A 105 10.91 3.75 -2.49
C SER A 105 10.12 5.03 -2.39
N VAL A 106 8.91 4.91 -1.85
CA VAL A 106 8.02 6.04 -1.63
C VAL A 106 7.33 5.85 -0.28
N GLY A 107 7.29 6.93 0.50
CA GLY A 107 6.53 6.97 1.76
C GLY A 107 5.31 7.86 1.58
N PHE A 108 4.14 7.34 1.90
CA PHE A 108 2.90 8.07 1.69
C PHE A 108 1.89 7.75 2.79
N ILE A 109 0.87 8.59 2.88
CA ILE A 109 -0.21 8.42 3.86
C ILE A 109 -1.45 7.92 3.14
N LEU A 110 -1.96 6.79 3.62
CA LEU A 110 -3.18 6.17 3.11
C LEU A 110 -4.43 6.96 3.51
#